data_cf0f32f854385a54a5913bd4a43d9e82
#
_entry.id   cf0f32f854385a54a5913bd4a43d9e82
#
_cell.length_a   1.000
_cell.length_b   1.000
_cell.length_c   1.000
_cell.angle_alpha   90.00
_cell.angle_beta   90.00
_cell.angle_gamma   90.00
#
_symmetry.space_group_name_H-M   'P 1'
#
loop_
_entity.id
_entity.type
_entity.pdbx_description
1 polymer ?
#
loop_
_entity_poly.entity_id
_entity_poly.type
_entity_poly.pdbx_seq_one_letter_code
_entity_poly.pdbx_strand_id
1 'polypeptide(L)'
;MGAGVDVYQIRQPLGVVAGITPFNFPAMVPMWMFANALVCGNTFVLKPSEKDPSVSLLLADLLRQAGLPDGAFNVVQGDREAVETLLAHPDVQALSFVGSTPI
;
A
#
# COMPACT_ATOMS: atom_id res chain seq x y z
N MET A 1 -5.66 -23.09 -29.23
CA MET A 1 -7.07 -22.78 -28.98
C MET A 1 -7.95 -23.35 -30.09
N GLY A 2 -9.13 -23.78 -29.77
CA GLY A 2 -10.07 -24.30 -30.77
C GLY A 2 -10.62 -23.20 -31.68
N ALA A 3 -11.13 -23.58 -32.83
CA ALA A 3 -11.75 -22.66 -33.77
C ALA A 3 -13.03 -22.07 -33.18
N GLY A 4 -13.20 -20.74 -33.28
CA GLY A 4 -14.34 -20.01 -32.75
C GLY A 4 -14.28 -19.69 -31.29
N VAL A 5 -13.12 -19.87 -30.63
CA VAL A 5 -12.92 -19.54 -29.23
C VAL A 5 -11.77 -18.54 -29.10
N ASP A 6 -12.07 -17.40 -28.49
CA ASP A 6 -11.08 -16.39 -28.13
C ASP A 6 -10.92 -16.36 -26.60
N VAL A 7 -9.68 -16.33 -26.12
CA VAL A 7 -9.37 -16.22 -24.70
C VAL A 7 -8.41 -15.05 -24.51
N TYR A 8 -8.77 -14.12 -23.64
CA TYR A 8 -7.91 -13.00 -23.28
C TYR A 8 -8.01 -12.68 -21.79
N GLN A 9 -6.96 -12.08 -21.28
CA GLN A 9 -6.87 -11.69 -19.88
C GLN A 9 -6.81 -10.17 -19.78
N ILE A 10 -7.64 -9.61 -18.90
CA ILE A 10 -7.65 -8.19 -18.60
C ILE A 10 -7.27 -8.01 -17.13
N ARG A 11 -6.35 -7.07 -16.86
CA ARG A 11 -5.96 -6.71 -15.49
C ARG A 11 -6.65 -5.41 -15.11
N GLN A 12 -7.19 -5.37 -13.91
CA GLN A 12 -7.86 -4.21 -13.35
C GLN A 12 -7.35 -3.95 -11.93
N PRO A 13 -7.38 -2.69 -11.44
CA PRO A 13 -7.01 -2.39 -10.07
C PRO A 13 -7.95 -3.08 -9.09
N LEU A 14 -7.42 -3.46 -7.93
CA LEU A 14 -8.19 -4.08 -6.84
C LEU A 14 -9.03 -3.06 -6.09
N GLY A 15 -8.60 -1.81 -6.04
CA GLY A 15 -9.22 -0.74 -5.27
C GLY A 15 -8.33 -0.27 -4.14
N VAL A 16 -8.76 -0.44 -2.90
CA VAL A 16 -7.97 -0.06 -1.72
C VAL A 16 -7.05 -1.20 -1.35
N VAL A 17 -5.75 -0.92 -1.30
CA VAL A 17 -4.73 -1.87 -0.84
C VAL A 17 -3.90 -1.22 0.27
N ALA A 18 -3.28 -2.03 1.11
CA ALA A 18 -2.55 -1.56 2.27
C ALA A 18 -1.15 -2.15 2.34
N GLY A 19 -0.28 -1.47 3.07
CA GLY A 19 1.06 -1.96 3.36
C GLY A 19 1.45 -1.69 4.80
N ILE A 20 2.14 -2.64 5.41
CA ILE A 20 2.69 -2.53 6.75
C ILE A 20 4.19 -2.74 6.65
N THR A 21 4.97 -1.77 7.14
CA THR A 21 6.40 -1.73 6.91
C THR A 21 7.21 -1.59 8.21
N PRO A 22 8.47 -2.09 8.21
CA PRO A 22 9.33 -2.02 9.36
C PRO A 22 10.06 -0.68 9.46
N PHE A 23 10.83 -0.51 10.53
CA PHE A 23 11.59 0.72 10.79
C PHE A 23 12.97 0.77 10.12
N ASN A 24 13.57 -0.38 9.81
CA ASN A 24 14.97 -0.46 9.38
C ASN A 24 15.21 -0.11 7.91
N PHE A 25 14.15 -0.03 7.11
CA PHE A 25 14.18 0.51 5.75
C PHE A 25 12.96 1.40 5.52
N PRO A 26 12.95 2.59 6.14
CA PRO A 26 11.74 3.41 6.23
C PRO A 26 11.30 4.04 4.90
N ALA A 27 12.19 4.15 3.92
CA ALA A 27 11.86 4.66 2.59
C ALA A 27 11.72 3.54 1.57
N MET A 28 12.71 2.64 1.51
CA MET A 28 12.81 1.66 0.43
C MET A 28 11.65 0.65 0.44
N VAL A 29 11.35 0.06 1.58
CA VAL A 29 10.29 -0.96 1.68
C VAL A 29 8.91 -0.40 1.37
N PRO A 30 8.49 0.76 1.92
CA PRO A 30 7.23 1.38 1.50
C PRO A 30 7.17 1.65 0.00
N MET A 31 8.25 2.13 -0.58
CA MET A 31 8.30 2.45 -2.02
C MET A 31 8.15 1.20 -2.90
N TRP A 32 8.64 0.06 -2.47
CA TRP A 32 8.39 -1.20 -3.17
C TRP A 32 6.91 -1.53 -3.29
N MET A 33 6.13 -1.15 -2.28
CA MET A 33 4.72 -1.47 -2.19
C MET A 33 3.85 -0.45 -2.91
N PHE A 34 3.95 0.83 -2.53
CA PHE A 34 2.99 1.82 -3.01
C PHE A 34 3.24 2.27 -4.45
N ALA A 35 4.48 2.28 -4.92
CA ALA A 35 4.77 2.75 -6.28
C ALA A 35 4.06 1.88 -7.31
N ASN A 36 4.17 0.58 -7.20
CA ASN A 36 3.47 -0.35 -8.10
C ASN A 36 1.96 -0.29 -7.93
N ALA A 37 1.46 -0.21 -6.71
CA ALA A 37 0.04 -0.15 -6.44
C ALA A 37 -0.60 1.09 -7.06
N LEU A 38 0.02 2.26 -6.88
CA LEU A 38 -0.50 3.53 -7.40
C LEU A 38 -0.46 3.58 -8.92
N VAL A 39 0.64 3.12 -9.53
CA VAL A 39 0.78 3.10 -11.00
C VAL A 39 -0.27 2.19 -11.64
N CYS A 40 -0.67 1.14 -10.96
CA CYS A 40 -1.72 0.23 -11.43
C CYS A 40 -3.14 0.70 -11.15
N GLY A 41 -3.31 1.90 -10.60
CA GLY A 41 -4.64 2.51 -10.38
C GLY A 41 -5.28 2.20 -9.04
N ASN A 42 -4.54 1.63 -8.10
CA ASN A 42 -5.04 1.39 -6.75
C ASN A 42 -4.86 2.61 -5.85
N THR A 43 -5.66 2.70 -4.80
CA THR A 43 -5.38 3.59 -3.68
C THR A 43 -4.61 2.82 -2.61
N PHE A 44 -3.73 3.50 -1.89
CA PHE A 44 -2.82 2.85 -0.96
C PHE A 44 -2.92 3.46 0.44
N VAL A 45 -3.00 2.59 1.45
CA VAL A 45 -2.92 2.96 2.85
C VAL A 45 -1.64 2.36 3.42
N LEU A 46 -0.71 3.21 3.83
CA LEU A 46 0.56 2.80 4.42
C LEU A 46 0.53 2.97 5.94
N LYS A 47 0.87 1.90 6.65
CA LYS A 47 1.14 1.97 8.09
C LYS A 47 2.63 1.72 8.31
N PRO A 48 3.44 2.79 8.48
CA PRO A 48 4.85 2.65 8.79
C PRO A 48 5.05 2.19 10.25
N SER A 49 6.29 1.84 10.59
CA SER A 49 6.62 1.55 11.98
C SER A 49 6.40 2.78 12.87
N GLU A 50 5.85 2.56 14.04
CA GLU A 50 5.69 3.61 15.07
C GLU A 50 7.04 4.18 15.54
N LYS A 51 8.13 3.47 15.30
CA LYS A 51 9.49 3.90 15.68
C LYS A 51 10.09 4.93 14.73
N ASP A 52 9.63 4.95 13.47
CA ASP A 52 10.21 5.83 12.45
C ASP A 52 9.18 6.19 11.39
N PRO A 53 8.19 7.03 11.73
CA PRO A 53 7.10 7.38 10.82
C PRO A 53 7.40 8.57 9.91
N SER A 54 8.43 9.37 10.19
CA SER A 54 8.64 10.67 9.54
C SER A 54 8.94 10.58 8.05
N VAL A 55 9.66 9.56 7.61
CA VAL A 55 9.99 9.36 6.19
C VAL A 55 8.73 9.12 5.37
N SER A 56 7.81 8.31 5.87
CA SER A 56 6.54 8.04 5.19
C SER A 56 5.67 9.29 5.07
N LEU A 57 5.66 10.14 6.08
CA LEU A 57 4.97 11.42 6.02
C LEU A 57 5.59 12.37 4.99
N LEU A 58 6.92 12.41 4.92
CA LEU A 58 7.62 13.20 3.90
C LEU A 58 7.30 12.69 2.50
N LEU A 59 7.31 11.38 2.29
CA LEU A 59 6.97 10.78 1.00
C LEU A 59 5.54 11.12 0.58
N ALA A 60 4.60 11.09 1.52
CA ALA A 60 3.22 11.48 1.26
C ALA A 60 3.12 12.94 0.80
N ASP A 61 3.85 13.84 1.46
CA ASP A 61 3.88 15.25 1.08
C ASP A 61 4.50 15.46 -0.30
N LEU A 62 5.60 14.77 -0.60
CA LEU A 62 6.25 14.84 -1.91
C LEU A 62 5.34 14.33 -3.03
N LEU A 63 4.62 13.25 -2.80
CA LEU A 63 3.65 12.73 -3.76
C LEU A 63 2.52 13.73 -4.01
N ARG A 64 2.03 14.39 -2.97
CA ARG A 64 1.03 15.44 -3.08
C ARG A 64 1.56 16.60 -3.93
N GLN A 65 2.78 17.06 -3.67
CA GLN A 65 3.42 18.12 -4.44
C GLN A 65 3.63 17.74 -5.92
N ALA A 66 3.90 16.46 -6.16
CA ALA A 66 4.08 15.94 -7.52
C ALA A 66 2.76 15.81 -8.31
N GLY A 67 1.62 16.03 -7.68
CA GLY A 67 0.32 16.01 -8.34
C GLY A 67 -0.49 14.73 -8.16
N LEU A 68 -0.11 13.85 -7.24
CA LEU A 68 -0.93 12.67 -6.94
C LEU A 68 -2.30 13.12 -6.42
N PRO A 69 -3.41 12.57 -6.94
CA PRO A 69 -4.75 12.93 -6.46
C PRO A 69 -4.93 12.71 -4.97
N ASP A 70 -5.67 13.61 -4.33
CA ASP A 70 -6.01 13.49 -2.90
C ASP A 70 -6.70 12.16 -2.62
N GLY A 71 -6.30 11.51 -1.53
CA GLY A 71 -6.85 10.22 -1.12
C GLY A 71 -6.24 9.01 -1.81
N ALA A 72 -5.39 9.18 -2.83
CA ALA A 72 -4.75 8.05 -3.50
C ALA A 72 -3.66 7.39 -2.63
N PHE A 73 -2.90 8.18 -1.88
CA PHE A 73 -1.90 7.68 -0.94
C PHE A 73 -2.16 8.25 0.45
N ASN A 74 -2.25 7.36 1.44
CA ASN A 74 -2.63 7.70 2.80
C ASN A 74 -1.67 7.05 3.78
N VAL A 75 -1.27 7.78 4.80
CA VAL A 75 -0.41 7.26 5.88
C VAL A 75 -1.21 7.24 7.17
N VAL A 76 -1.29 6.08 7.81
CA VAL A 76 -1.91 5.93 9.12
C VAL A 76 -0.83 5.58 10.14
N GLN A 77 -0.90 6.20 11.29
CA GLN A 77 0.04 5.98 12.38
C GLN A 77 -0.57 5.02 13.40
N GLY A 78 0.28 4.31 14.10
CA GLY A 78 -0.13 3.42 15.16
C GLY A 78 0.77 2.20 15.28
N ASP A 79 0.40 1.36 16.22
CA ASP A 79 1.07 0.11 16.49
C ASP A 79 0.16 -1.09 16.16
N ARG A 80 0.07 -2.03 17.06
CA ARG A 80 -0.70 -3.27 16.88
C ARG A 80 -2.17 -3.03 16.51
N GLU A 81 -2.83 -2.07 17.15
CA GLU A 81 -4.24 -1.80 16.89
C GLU A 81 -4.50 -1.37 15.45
N ALA A 82 -3.63 -0.49 14.92
CA ALA A 82 -3.72 -0.07 13.52
C ALA A 82 -3.50 -1.24 12.57
N VAL A 83 -2.54 -2.11 12.87
CA VAL A 83 -2.27 -3.33 12.09
C VAL A 83 -3.50 -4.25 12.06
N GLU A 84 -4.06 -4.54 13.21
CA GLU A 84 -5.22 -5.41 13.33
C GLU A 84 -6.43 -4.84 12.58
N THR A 85 -6.62 -3.53 12.63
CA THR A 85 -7.69 -2.84 11.90
C THR A 85 -7.53 -3.00 10.38
N LEU A 86 -6.33 -2.81 9.87
CA LEU A 86 -6.07 -2.97 8.42
C LEU A 86 -6.27 -4.41 7.97
N LEU A 87 -5.84 -5.38 8.79
CA LEU A 87 -6.00 -6.79 8.46
C LEU A 87 -7.47 -7.22 8.40
N ALA A 88 -8.31 -6.65 9.24
CA ALA A 88 -9.71 -7.03 9.37
C ALA A 88 -10.68 -6.19 8.53
N HIS A 89 -10.24 -5.05 8.00
CA HIS A 89 -11.14 -4.11 7.31
C HIS A 89 -11.62 -4.68 5.97
N PRO A 90 -12.94 -4.74 5.75
CA PRO A 90 -13.50 -5.39 4.56
C PRO A 90 -13.18 -4.66 3.25
N ASP A 91 -12.87 -3.37 3.28
CA ASP A 91 -12.56 -2.59 2.07
C ASP A 91 -11.09 -2.72 1.64
N VAL A 92 -10.22 -3.26 2.49
CA VAL A 92 -8.82 -3.54 2.13
C VAL A 92 -8.77 -4.85 1.34
N GLN A 93 -8.52 -4.75 0.03
CA GLN A 93 -8.59 -5.88 -0.89
C GLN A 93 -7.31 -6.71 -0.93
N ALA A 94 -6.17 -6.10 -0.62
CA ALA A 94 -4.88 -6.79 -0.54
C ALA A 94 -3.98 -6.08 0.47
N LEU A 95 -3.06 -6.82 1.07
CA LEU A 95 -2.14 -6.28 2.05
C LEU A 95 -0.74 -6.84 1.82
N SER A 96 0.25 -5.94 1.78
CA SER A 96 1.67 -6.27 1.74
C SER A 96 2.27 -6.07 3.12
N PHE A 97 3.15 -6.97 3.50
CA PHE A 97 3.78 -6.94 4.83
C PHE A 97 5.26 -7.24 4.75
N VAL A 98 6.04 -6.41 5.41
CA VAL A 98 7.45 -6.70 5.74
C VAL A 98 7.67 -6.35 7.20
N GLY A 99 8.15 -7.29 7.98
CA GLY A 99 8.38 -7.12 9.40
C GLY A 99 8.87 -8.40 10.06
N SER A 100 8.89 -8.39 11.38
CA SER A 100 9.30 -9.56 12.16
C SER A 100 8.16 -10.58 12.28
N THR A 101 8.52 -11.84 12.50
CA THR A 101 7.56 -12.94 12.64
C THR A 101 6.52 -12.74 13.76
N PRO A 102 6.86 -12.16 14.94
CA PRO A 102 5.87 -11.93 15.98
C PRO A 102 4.80 -10.88 15.66
N ILE A 103 5.01 -10.10 14.64
CA ILE A 103 4.06 -9.09 14.17
C ILE A 103 3.15 -9.69 13.10
#